data_72180579fe0962e8a0b7ae89debaba40
#
_entry.id   72180579fe0962e8a0b7ae89debaba40
#
_cell.length_a   1.000
_cell.length_b   1.000
_cell.length_c   1.000
_cell.angle_alpha   90.00
_cell.angle_beta   90.00
_cell.angle_gamma   90.00
#
_symmetry.space_group_name_H-M   'P 1'
#
loop_
_entity.id
_entity.type
_entity.pdbx_description
1 polymer ?
#
loop_
_entity_poly.entity_id
_entity_poly.type
_entity_poly.pdbx_seq_one_letter_code
_entity_poly.pdbx_strand_id
1 'polypeptide(L)'
;MGKNSLLADSSDADQLRKYARDLAEVYKSEKQKRKELDAANQQLTKYADDLNSAILKLKAANQELQEAYLDTIHRLVLAAEYKDEDTGDHIIRMSRYAALIAEKLELPDRDVQNILYAAPMHDIGKIGIPDSILMKPGKLTDEEFDTIKTHTAMGARILANSRAKLLKIAEQIAISHHEKWNGKGYPQGLSGDEIPMVGRIVGLADVFDALTSKRPYKDPFPVEVAIDIIKKERGQHFDPDVVDAFLKNINEILKIKSEVASAEHTSLSDCNYSGSQFSSSRFNS
;
A
#
# COMPACT_ATOMS: atom_id res chain seq x y z
N MET A 1 39.59 49.55 81.76
CA MET A 1 38.52 49.01 80.94
C MET A 1 38.63 49.52 79.51
N GLY A 2 39.35 48.89 78.56
CA GLY A 2 39.47 49.43 77.23
C GLY A 2 40.26 48.60 76.21
N LYS A 3 40.67 47.38 76.52
CA LYS A 3 41.42 46.53 75.56
C LYS A 3 40.62 45.34 74.93
N ASN A 4 39.43 44.94 75.44
CA ASN A 4 38.65 43.83 74.93
C ASN A 4 37.67 44.17 73.78
N SER A 5 37.34 45.47 73.58
CA SER A 5 36.43 45.89 72.51
C SER A 5 37.10 45.96 71.12
N LEU A 6 38.41 46.26 71.07
CA LEU A 6 39.13 46.33 69.78
C LEU A 6 39.51 44.94 69.16
N LEU A 7 39.56 43.89 69.95
CA LEU A 7 39.88 42.53 69.50
C LEU A 7 38.65 41.84 68.95
N ALA A 8 37.46 42.10 69.44
CA ALA A 8 36.19 41.55 68.90
C ALA A 8 35.89 42.14 67.53
N ASP A 9 36.13 43.43 67.32
CA ASP A 9 35.84 44.12 66.05
C ASP A 9 36.77 43.73 64.91
N SER A 10 38.03 43.32 65.23
CA SER A 10 38.94 42.74 64.19
C SER A 10 38.60 41.33 63.77
N SER A 11 38.04 40.48 64.65
CA SER A 11 37.57 39.12 64.34
C SER A 11 36.39 39.14 63.43
N ASP A 12 35.42 40.01 63.64
CA ASP A 12 34.21 40.14 62.81
C ASP A 12 34.56 40.72 61.42
N ALA A 13 35.48 41.63 61.31
CA ALA A 13 35.97 42.17 60.05
C ALA A 13 36.70 41.14 59.21
N ASP A 14 37.49 40.24 59.85
CA ASP A 14 38.17 39.16 59.13
C ASP A 14 37.19 38.02 58.68
N GLN A 15 36.15 37.75 59.48
CA GLN A 15 35.07 36.88 59.07
C GLN A 15 34.28 37.41 57.83
N LEU A 16 33.91 38.69 57.88
CA LEU A 16 33.25 39.36 56.75
C LEU A 16 34.08 39.32 55.47
N ARG A 17 35.37 39.56 55.55
CA ARG A 17 36.30 39.45 54.42
C ARG A 17 36.39 38.05 53.87
N LYS A 18 36.35 36.99 54.72
CA LYS A 18 36.31 35.60 54.31
C LYS A 18 35.01 35.28 53.59
N TYR A 19 33.85 35.65 54.13
CA TYR A 19 32.56 35.48 53.47
C TYR A 19 32.49 36.18 52.12
N ALA A 20 33.02 37.41 52.02
CA ALA A 20 33.06 38.12 50.75
C ALA A 20 33.89 37.43 49.67
N ARG A 21 35.03 36.79 50.06
CA ARG A 21 35.86 36.01 49.14
C ARG A 21 35.14 34.75 48.71
N ASP A 22 34.58 33.97 49.66
CA ASP A 22 33.85 32.74 49.38
C ASP A 22 32.64 33.05 48.45
N LEU A 23 31.90 34.10 48.68
CA LEU A 23 30.80 34.54 47.85
C LEU A 23 31.25 34.93 46.42
N ALA A 24 32.38 35.61 46.31
CA ALA A 24 32.96 36.01 45.01
C ALA A 24 33.42 34.76 44.21
N GLU A 25 33.97 33.73 44.87
CA GLU A 25 34.34 32.46 44.25
C GLU A 25 33.09 31.71 43.75
N VAL A 26 32.04 31.58 44.57
CA VAL A 26 30.77 30.96 44.20
C VAL A 26 30.17 31.69 43.03
N TYR A 27 30.10 33.03 43.07
CA TYR A 27 29.55 33.83 41.96
C TYR A 27 30.33 33.63 40.64
N LYS A 28 31.68 33.54 40.71
CA LYS A 28 32.52 33.29 39.54
C LYS A 28 32.27 31.88 38.97
N SER A 29 32.16 30.87 39.83
CA SER A 29 31.85 29.52 39.45
C SER A 29 30.47 29.40 38.80
N GLU A 30 29.44 30.01 39.40
CA GLU A 30 28.08 30.05 38.87
C GLU A 30 28.03 30.72 37.49
N LYS A 31 28.72 31.87 37.34
CA LYS A 31 28.81 32.60 36.07
C LYS A 31 29.46 31.73 34.96
N GLN A 32 30.49 30.95 35.32
CA GLN A 32 31.14 30.05 34.38
C GLN A 32 30.21 28.90 33.97
N LYS A 33 29.57 28.24 34.95
CA LYS A 33 28.58 27.16 34.68
C LYS A 33 27.44 27.63 33.80
N ARG A 34 26.95 28.85 34.03
CA ARG A 34 25.89 29.43 33.21
C ARG A 34 26.32 29.62 31.76
N LYS A 35 27.54 30.06 31.49
CA LYS A 35 28.10 30.18 30.13
C LYS A 35 28.23 28.82 29.45
N GLU A 36 28.67 27.79 30.18
CA GLU A 36 28.80 26.43 29.68
C GLU A 36 27.43 25.83 29.35
N LEU A 37 26.43 26.08 30.21
CA LEU A 37 25.06 25.64 29.97
C LEU A 37 24.44 26.34 28.74
N ASP A 38 24.64 27.64 28.58
CA ASP A 38 24.16 28.41 27.43
C ASP A 38 24.79 27.89 26.13
N ALA A 39 26.09 27.61 26.12
CA ALA A 39 26.78 27.00 24.98
C ALA A 39 26.27 25.59 24.66
N ALA A 40 26.05 24.76 25.68
CA ALA A 40 25.48 23.41 25.49
C ALA A 40 24.05 23.47 24.94
N ASN A 41 23.22 24.40 25.45
CA ASN A 41 21.85 24.57 24.94
C ASN A 41 21.82 25.03 23.47
N GLN A 42 22.72 25.97 23.09
CA GLN A 42 22.86 26.39 21.69
C GLN A 42 23.24 25.20 20.78
N GLN A 43 24.16 24.37 21.25
CA GLN A 43 24.58 23.17 20.50
C GLN A 43 23.48 22.12 20.37
N LEU A 44 22.70 21.88 21.44
CA LEU A 44 21.53 21.01 21.42
C LEU A 44 20.46 21.51 20.45
N THR A 45 20.18 22.79 20.43
CA THR A 45 19.24 23.38 19.47
C THR A 45 19.69 23.14 18.02
N LYS A 46 20.98 23.37 17.75
CA LYS A 46 21.53 23.08 16.42
C LYS A 46 21.40 21.60 16.02
N TYR A 47 21.71 20.69 16.94
CA TYR A 47 21.54 19.26 16.67
C TYR A 47 20.09 18.87 16.43
N ALA A 48 19.14 19.46 17.15
CA ALA A 48 17.72 19.24 16.94
C ALA A 48 17.26 19.71 15.55
N ASP A 49 17.75 20.86 15.09
CA ASP A 49 17.44 21.41 13.76
C ASP A 49 18.06 20.53 12.64
N ASP A 50 19.32 20.11 12.81
CA ASP A 50 20.02 19.24 11.87
C ASP A 50 19.30 17.88 11.76
N LEU A 51 18.90 17.30 12.90
CA LEU A 51 18.16 16.04 12.96
C LEU A 51 16.78 16.16 12.28
N ASN A 52 16.05 17.22 12.55
CA ASN A 52 14.76 17.49 11.92
C ASN A 52 14.89 17.59 10.39
N SER A 53 15.91 18.34 9.93
CA SER A 53 16.22 18.43 8.50
C SER A 53 16.54 17.06 7.87
N ALA A 54 17.34 16.23 8.57
CA ALA A 54 17.66 14.88 8.11
C ALA A 54 16.42 13.98 8.03
N ILE A 55 15.53 14.04 9.02
CA ILE A 55 14.27 13.28 9.04
C ILE A 55 13.37 13.67 7.86
N LEU A 56 13.24 14.97 7.57
CA LEU A 56 12.44 15.45 6.45
C LEU A 56 13.00 14.97 5.11
N LYS A 57 14.31 15.04 4.91
CA LYS A 57 14.99 14.53 3.71
C LYS A 57 14.82 13.02 3.55
N LEU A 58 14.93 12.28 4.65
CA LEU A 58 14.74 10.83 4.63
C LEU A 58 13.31 10.45 4.27
N LYS A 59 12.31 11.15 4.82
CA LYS A 59 10.91 10.95 4.48
C LYS A 59 10.65 11.22 2.99
N ALA A 60 11.15 12.32 2.46
CA ALA A 60 11.00 12.66 1.03
C ALA A 60 11.65 11.61 0.12
N ALA A 61 12.90 11.21 0.40
CA ALA A 61 13.60 10.19 -0.37
C ALA A 61 12.91 8.82 -0.29
N ASN A 62 12.34 8.45 0.87
CA ASN A 62 11.61 7.20 1.02
C ASN A 62 10.30 7.20 0.22
N GLN A 63 9.60 8.35 0.20
CA GLN A 63 8.39 8.51 -0.60
C GLN A 63 8.70 8.41 -2.11
N GLU A 64 9.74 9.11 -2.59
CA GLU A 64 10.18 9.04 -3.99
C GLU A 64 10.56 7.60 -4.40
N LEU A 65 11.28 6.90 -3.52
CA LEU A 65 11.63 5.49 -3.75
C LEU A 65 10.39 4.60 -3.85
N GLN A 66 9.40 4.82 -2.98
CA GLN A 66 8.16 4.05 -2.98
C GLN A 66 7.35 4.31 -4.27
N GLU A 67 7.25 5.56 -4.71
CA GLU A 67 6.59 5.92 -5.97
C GLU A 67 7.29 5.28 -7.17
N ALA A 68 8.61 5.36 -7.25
CA ALA A 68 9.40 4.73 -8.32
C ALA A 68 9.27 3.20 -8.33
N TYR A 69 9.21 2.58 -7.15
CA TYR A 69 8.98 1.14 -7.02
C TYR A 69 7.62 0.72 -7.56
N LEU A 70 6.54 1.44 -7.19
CA LEU A 70 5.18 1.17 -7.67
C LEU A 70 5.04 1.43 -9.17
N ASP A 71 5.63 2.50 -9.70
CA ASP A 71 5.65 2.78 -11.14
C ASP A 71 6.37 1.65 -11.93
N THR A 72 7.48 1.16 -11.40
CA THR A 72 8.21 0.03 -12.01
C THR A 72 7.35 -1.24 -12.05
N ILE A 73 6.68 -1.59 -10.95
CA ILE A 73 5.76 -2.73 -10.91
C ILE A 73 4.64 -2.55 -11.93
N HIS A 74 4.02 -1.38 -11.96
CA HIS A 74 2.93 -1.09 -12.90
C HIS A 74 3.38 -1.27 -14.36
N ARG A 75 4.54 -0.76 -14.73
CA ARG A 75 5.08 -0.94 -16.10
C ARG A 75 5.37 -2.40 -16.44
N LEU A 76 5.84 -3.19 -15.49
CA LEU A 76 6.06 -4.63 -15.69
C LEU A 76 4.75 -5.38 -15.86
N VAL A 77 3.71 -5.02 -15.11
CA VAL A 77 2.37 -5.57 -15.26
C VAL A 77 1.79 -5.21 -16.63
N LEU A 78 1.84 -3.93 -17.03
CA LEU A 78 1.40 -3.50 -18.36
C LEU A 78 2.13 -4.25 -19.47
N ALA A 79 3.45 -4.49 -19.32
CA ALA A 79 4.20 -5.26 -20.31
C ALA A 79 3.77 -6.72 -20.41
N ALA A 80 3.33 -7.32 -19.28
CA ALA A 80 2.78 -8.67 -19.28
C ALA A 80 1.37 -8.72 -19.91
N GLU A 81 0.52 -7.75 -19.58
CA GLU A 81 -0.84 -7.61 -20.12
C GLU A 81 -0.85 -7.29 -21.63
N TYR A 82 0.19 -6.60 -22.12
CA TYR A 82 0.32 -6.33 -23.57
C TYR A 82 0.30 -7.59 -24.43
N LYS A 83 0.53 -8.74 -23.79
CA LYS A 83 0.45 -10.06 -24.42
C LYS A 83 -0.98 -10.60 -24.58
N ASP A 84 -1.93 -10.10 -23.80
CA ASP A 84 -3.32 -10.62 -23.70
C ASP A 84 -4.36 -9.58 -24.14
N GLU A 85 -4.17 -8.70 -25.03
CA GLU A 85 -5.18 -7.75 -25.56
C GLU A 85 -6.09 -7.05 -24.50
N ASP A 86 -5.91 -7.32 -23.19
CA ASP A 86 -6.62 -6.62 -22.12
C ASP A 86 -6.04 -5.20 -21.97
N THR A 87 -6.92 -4.24 -21.77
CA THR A 87 -6.52 -2.82 -21.69
C THR A 87 -6.02 -2.49 -20.29
N GLY A 88 -5.04 -1.57 -20.17
CA GLY A 88 -4.55 -1.08 -18.87
C GLY A 88 -5.65 -0.61 -17.90
N ASP A 89 -6.82 -0.23 -18.46
CA ASP A 89 -7.98 0.18 -17.68
C ASP A 89 -8.64 -0.94 -16.87
N HIS A 90 -8.59 -2.18 -17.40
CA HIS A 90 -9.03 -3.37 -16.65
C HIS A 90 -8.28 -3.46 -15.32
N ILE A 91 -6.97 -3.36 -15.35
CA ILE A 91 -6.10 -3.44 -14.17
C ILE A 91 -6.50 -2.38 -13.15
N ILE A 92 -6.70 -1.13 -13.61
CA ILE A 92 -7.08 -0.01 -12.74
C ILE A 92 -8.46 -0.24 -12.12
N ARG A 93 -9.46 -0.62 -12.92
CA ARG A 93 -10.82 -0.87 -12.42
C ARG A 93 -10.83 -2.01 -11.40
N MET A 94 -10.31 -3.18 -11.80
CA MET A 94 -10.31 -4.40 -11.01
C MET A 94 -9.59 -4.19 -9.66
N SER A 95 -8.41 -3.55 -9.64
CA SER A 95 -7.68 -3.27 -8.41
C SER A 95 -8.43 -2.30 -7.48
N ARG A 96 -9.11 -1.28 -8.02
CA ARG A 96 -9.95 -0.37 -7.24
C ARG A 96 -11.21 -1.06 -6.69
N TYR A 97 -11.83 -1.97 -7.45
CA TYR A 97 -12.93 -2.78 -6.94
C TYR A 97 -12.47 -3.68 -5.79
N ALA A 98 -11.34 -4.37 -5.96
CA ALA A 98 -10.78 -5.23 -4.94
C ALA A 98 -10.45 -4.46 -3.65
N ALA A 99 -9.85 -3.28 -3.76
CA ALA A 99 -9.54 -2.43 -2.62
C ALA A 99 -10.82 -1.95 -1.90
N LEU A 100 -11.84 -1.53 -2.65
CA LEU A 100 -13.13 -1.12 -2.07
C LEU A 100 -13.81 -2.29 -1.34
N ILE A 101 -13.84 -3.48 -1.94
CA ILE A 101 -14.41 -4.68 -1.27
C ILE A 101 -13.63 -4.98 0.01
N ALA A 102 -12.30 -4.93 -0.02
CA ALA A 102 -11.46 -5.16 1.15
C ALA A 102 -11.73 -4.14 2.28
N GLU A 103 -11.91 -2.85 1.93
CA GLU A 103 -12.32 -1.80 2.87
C GLU A 103 -13.68 -2.11 3.52
N LYS A 104 -14.65 -2.53 2.72
CA LYS A 104 -16.01 -2.85 3.19
C LYS A 104 -16.11 -4.17 3.98
N LEU A 105 -15.09 -5.02 3.87
CA LEU A 105 -14.86 -6.19 4.73
C LEU A 105 -14.06 -5.84 6.00
N GLU A 106 -13.83 -4.53 6.24
CA GLU A 106 -13.11 -4.02 7.41
C GLU A 106 -11.67 -4.56 7.56
N LEU A 107 -11.01 -4.86 6.43
CA LEU A 107 -9.60 -5.20 6.47
C LEU A 107 -8.77 -3.98 6.91
N PRO A 108 -7.63 -4.18 7.61
CA PRO A 108 -6.75 -3.08 7.99
C PRO A 108 -6.33 -2.24 6.77
N ASP A 109 -6.28 -0.92 6.90
CA ASP A 109 -5.95 0.03 5.81
C ASP A 109 -4.70 -0.36 5.03
N ARG A 110 -3.68 -0.83 5.75
CA ARG A 110 -2.44 -1.31 5.13
C ARG A 110 -2.67 -2.51 4.21
N ASP A 111 -3.60 -3.38 4.53
CA ASP A 111 -3.90 -4.57 3.74
C ASP A 111 -4.79 -4.19 2.55
N VAL A 112 -5.71 -3.23 2.70
CA VAL A 112 -6.46 -2.61 1.61
C VAL A 112 -5.52 -2.00 0.57
N GLN A 113 -4.52 -1.22 1.01
CA GLN A 113 -3.50 -0.65 0.11
C GLN A 113 -2.65 -1.72 -0.56
N ASN A 114 -2.24 -2.75 0.19
CA ASN A 114 -1.50 -3.85 -0.40
C ASN A 114 -2.31 -4.59 -1.47
N ILE A 115 -3.61 -4.80 -1.28
CA ILE A 115 -4.50 -5.40 -2.28
C ILE A 115 -4.58 -4.51 -3.52
N LEU A 116 -4.77 -3.21 -3.35
CA LEU A 116 -4.82 -2.25 -4.45
C LEU A 116 -3.61 -2.37 -5.39
N TYR A 117 -2.41 -2.48 -4.81
CA TYR A 117 -1.17 -2.53 -5.59
C TYR A 117 -0.74 -3.94 -6.00
N ALA A 118 -1.23 -4.98 -5.32
CA ALA A 118 -0.92 -6.38 -5.63
C ALA A 118 -1.86 -6.99 -6.67
N ALA A 119 -3.14 -6.60 -6.65
CA ALA A 119 -4.15 -7.14 -7.57
C ALA A 119 -3.78 -7.03 -9.06
N PRO A 120 -3.13 -5.96 -9.55
CA PRO A 120 -2.64 -5.89 -10.92
C PRO A 120 -1.77 -7.06 -11.36
N MET A 121 -1.08 -7.72 -10.43
CA MET A 121 -0.14 -8.82 -10.73
C MET A 121 -0.81 -10.21 -10.80
N HIS A 122 -2.14 -10.32 -10.69
CA HIS A 122 -2.86 -11.60 -10.67
C HIS A 122 -2.51 -12.48 -11.88
N ASP A 123 -2.39 -11.88 -13.03
CA ASP A 123 -2.18 -12.51 -14.33
C ASP A 123 -0.74 -12.44 -14.88
N ILE A 124 0.23 -11.99 -14.07
CA ILE A 124 1.64 -11.85 -14.50
C ILE A 124 2.22 -13.14 -15.09
N GLY A 125 1.69 -14.29 -14.72
CA GLY A 125 2.12 -15.60 -15.23
C GLY A 125 1.72 -15.87 -16.67
N LYS A 126 0.81 -15.11 -17.28
CA LYS A 126 0.47 -15.21 -18.71
C LYS A 126 1.67 -14.97 -19.61
N ILE A 127 2.71 -14.31 -19.12
CA ILE A 127 3.98 -14.16 -19.84
C ILE A 127 4.60 -15.51 -20.23
N GLY A 128 4.35 -16.55 -19.46
CA GLY A 128 4.85 -17.91 -19.71
C GLY A 128 3.97 -18.75 -20.62
N ILE A 129 2.77 -18.29 -21.00
CA ILE A 129 1.84 -19.01 -21.87
C ILE A 129 2.24 -18.79 -23.34
N PRO A 130 2.27 -19.84 -24.19
CA PRO A 130 2.55 -19.68 -25.61
C PRO A 130 1.50 -18.80 -26.31
N ASP A 131 1.94 -17.88 -27.18
CA ASP A 131 1.06 -16.97 -27.94
C ASP A 131 0.06 -17.71 -28.80
N SER A 132 0.43 -18.87 -29.34
CA SER A 132 -0.45 -19.73 -30.15
C SER A 132 -1.65 -20.24 -29.37
N ILE A 133 -1.59 -20.27 -28.03
CA ILE A 133 -2.69 -20.68 -27.16
C ILE A 133 -3.40 -19.44 -26.61
N LEU A 134 -2.66 -18.48 -26.10
CA LEU A 134 -3.20 -17.28 -25.45
C LEU A 134 -4.03 -16.44 -26.43
N MET A 135 -3.52 -16.25 -27.66
CA MET A 135 -4.15 -15.44 -28.71
C MET A 135 -4.93 -16.28 -29.73
N LYS A 136 -5.29 -17.53 -29.38
CA LYS A 136 -5.99 -18.41 -30.32
C LYS A 136 -7.38 -17.86 -30.67
N PRO A 137 -7.68 -17.60 -31.95
CA PRO A 137 -9.02 -17.21 -32.34
C PRO A 137 -9.96 -18.42 -32.27
N GLY A 138 -10.82 -18.47 -31.24
CA GLY A 138 -11.80 -19.51 -31.08
C GLY A 138 -11.73 -20.26 -29.75
N LYS A 139 -12.43 -21.40 -29.66
CA LYS A 139 -12.46 -22.18 -28.43
C LYS A 139 -11.16 -22.94 -28.24
N LEU A 140 -10.67 -22.97 -27.01
CA LEU A 140 -9.53 -23.77 -26.59
C LEU A 140 -9.96 -25.25 -26.47
N THR A 141 -9.03 -26.16 -26.73
CA THR A 141 -9.19 -27.58 -26.33
C THR A 141 -8.99 -27.69 -24.81
N ASP A 142 -9.32 -28.87 -24.25
CA ASP A 142 -9.13 -29.10 -22.82
C ASP A 142 -7.64 -29.01 -22.43
N GLU A 143 -6.73 -29.53 -23.28
CA GLU A 143 -5.28 -29.48 -23.07
C GLU A 143 -4.73 -28.06 -23.17
N GLU A 144 -5.24 -27.24 -24.10
CA GLU A 144 -4.88 -25.84 -24.23
C GLU A 144 -5.39 -25.05 -23.02
N PHE A 145 -6.60 -25.34 -22.55
CA PHE A 145 -7.14 -24.71 -21.35
C PHE A 145 -6.36 -25.10 -20.09
N ASP A 146 -5.93 -26.38 -19.98
CA ASP A 146 -5.03 -26.81 -18.91
C ASP A 146 -3.68 -26.06 -18.96
N THR A 147 -3.19 -25.77 -20.16
CA THR A 147 -1.99 -24.92 -20.32
C THR A 147 -2.26 -23.49 -19.84
N ILE A 148 -3.41 -22.90 -20.18
CA ILE A 148 -3.79 -21.55 -19.68
C ILE A 148 -3.81 -21.54 -18.14
N LYS A 149 -4.40 -22.54 -17.49
CA LYS A 149 -4.47 -22.60 -16.01
C LYS A 149 -3.10 -22.51 -15.34
N THR A 150 -2.03 -22.90 -16.04
CA THR A 150 -0.67 -22.85 -15.47
C THR A 150 -0.17 -21.44 -15.20
N HIS A 151 -0.82 -20.36 -15.78
CA HIS A 151 -0.42 -18.99 -15.49
C HIS A 151 -0.47 -18.67 -13.99
N THR A 152 -1.41 -19.25 -13.24
CA THR A 152 -1.53 -19.04 -11.80
C THR A 152 -0.27 -19.51 -11.06
N ALA A 153 0.19 -20.72 -11.35
CA ALA A 153 1.40 -21.27 -10.74
C ALA A 153 2.67 -20.59 -11.27
N MET A 154 2.70 -20.18 -12.55
CA MET A 154 3.82 -19.40 -13.11
C MET A 154 3.91 -18.02 -12.47
N GLY A 155 2.79 -17.33 -12.31
CA GLY A 155 2.71 -16.04 -11.65
C GLY A 155 3.20 -16.12 -10.20
N ALA A 156 2.69 -17.08 -9.44
CA ALA A 156 3.14 -17.31 -8.08
C ALA A 156 4.67 -17.57 -8.03
N ARG A 157 5.22 -18.36 -8.95
CA ARG A 157 6.66 -18.65 -9.04
C ARG A 157 7.49 -17.42 -9.38
N ILE A 158 6.99 -16.53 -10.25
CA ILE A 158 7.66 -15.24 -10.58
C ILE A 158 7.74 -14.36 -9.34
N LEU A 159 6.69 -14.32 -8.53
CA LEU A 159 6.55 -13.45 -7.37
C LEU A 159 7.15 -14.05 -6.08
N ALA A 160 7.46 -15.35 -6.08
CA ALA A 160 7.92 -16.10 -4.92
C ALA A 160 9.26 -15.60 -4.35
N ASN A 161 9.51 -15.99 -3.09
CA ASN A 161 10.77 -15.71 -2.37
C ASN A 161 11.06 -14.23 -2.10
N SER A 162 10.11 -13.33 -2.32
CA SER A 162 10.27 -11.93 -1.97
C SER A 162 10.14 -11.70 -0.46
N ARG A 163 10.93 -10.72 0.06
CA ARG A 163 10.76 -10.22 1.44
C ARG A 163 9.69 -9.12 1.53
N ALA A 164 9.35 -8.50 0.41
CA ALA A 164 8.35 -7.43 0.36
C ALA A 164 6.93 -7.99 0.59
N LYS A 165 6.20 -7.41 1.55
CA LYS A 165 4.82 -7.84 1.88
C LYS A 165 3.90 -7.75 0.65
N LEU A 166 4.06 -6.70 -0.15
CA LEU A 166 3.30 -6.50 -1.39
C LEU A 166 3.43 -7.70 -2.34
N LEU A 167 4.66 -8.15 -2.61
CA LEU A 167 4.88 -9.27 -3.53
C LEU A 167 4.43 -10.62 -2.96
N LYS A 168 4.44 -10.79 -1.64
CA LYS A 168 3.85 -11.98 -0.99
C LYS A 168 2.32 -12.03 -1.17
N ILE A 169 1.66 -10.88 -1.08
CA ILE A 169 0.21 -10.78 -1.32
C ILE A 169 -0.08 -11.03 -2.81
N ALA A 170 0.73 -10.46 -3.70
CA ALA A 170 0.61 -10.71 -5.14
C ALA A 170 0.81 -12.19 -5.49
N GLU A 171 1.76 -12.88 -4.85
CA GLU A 171 1.95 -14.34 -4.98
C GLU A 171 0.68 -15.10 -4.58
N GLN A 172 0.08 -14.76 -3.43
CA GLN A 172 -1.18 -15.36 -2.97
C GLN A 172 -2.33 -15.09 -3.94
N ILE A 173 -2.44 -13.88 -4.47
CA ILE A 173 -3.45 -13.53 -5.47
C ILE A 173 -3.22 -14.36 -6.74
N ALA A 174 -2.02 -14.37 -7.30
CA ALA A 174 -1.71 -15.08 -8.53
C ALA A 174 -2.06 -16.58 -8.45
N ILE A 175 -1.79 -17.24 -7.32
CA ILE A 175 -2.06 -18.67 -7.17
C ILE A 175 -3.52 -18.98 -6.87
N SER A 176 -4.35 -18.02 -6.40
CA SER A 176 -5.67 -18.34 -5.84
C SER A 176 -6.85 -17.56 -6.42
N HIS A 177 -6.66 -16.59 -7.32
CA HIS A 177 -7.77 -15.78 -7.85
C HIS A 177 -8.73 -16.56 -8.75
N HIS A 178 -8.36 -17.76 -9.21
CA HIS A 178 -9.22 -18.70 -9.94
C HIS A 178 -9.72 -19.88 -9.09
N GLU A 179 -9.42 -19.90 -7.79
CA GLU A 179 -10.06 -20.83 -6.89
C GLU A 179 -11.55 -20.47 -6.73
N LYS A 180 -12.38 -21.49 -6.49
CA LYS A 180 -13.81 -21.31 -6.31
C LYS A 180 -14.23 -21.78 -4.94
N TRP A 181 -15.13 -21.03 -4.31
CA TRP A 181 -15.61 -21.31 -2.97
C TRP A 181 -16.03 -22.78 -2.77
N ASN A 182 -16.60 -23.40 -3.78
CA ASN A 182 -17.03 -24.81 -3.77
C ASN A 182 -15.92 -25.84 -4.05
N GLY A 183 -14.66 -25.44 -4.16
CA GLY A 183 -13.52 -26.33 -4.42
C GLY A 183 -13.37 -26.79 -5.88
N LYS A 184 -14.17 -26.25 -6.81
CA LYS A 184 -14.08 -26.60 -8.25
C LYS A 184 -13.19 -25.63 -9.05
N GLY A 185 -12.41 -24.82 -8.36
CA GLY A 185 -11.45 -23.90 -8.95
C GLY A 185 -10.12 -24.56 -9.29
N TYR A 186 -9.13 -23.75 -9.60
CA TYR A 186 -7.76 -24.17 -9.89
C TYR A 186 -6.77 -23.13 -9.37
N PRO A 187 -5.48 -23.48 -9.18
CA PRO A 187 -4.81 -24.74 -9.53
C PRO A 187 -4.86 -25.82 -8.43
N GLN A 188 -5.24 -25.45 -7.19
CA GLN A 188 -5.13 -26.33 -6.02
C GLN A 188 -6.47 -26.97 -5.63
N GLY A 189 -7.60 -26.44 -6.11
CA GLY A 189 -8.94 -26.88 -5.75
C GLY A 189 -9.28 -26.58 -4.28
N LEU A 190 -8.77 -25.46 -3.76
CA LEU A 190 -9.08 -25.00 -2.41
C LEU A 190 -10.56 -24.65 -2.29
N SER A 191 -11.14 -24.83 -1.09
CA SER A 191 -12.54 -24.57 -0.83
C SER A 191 -12.75 -23.70 0.41
N GLY A 192 -13.79 -22.88 0.40
CA GLY A 192 -14.17 -22.08 1.54
C GLY A 192 -13.01 -21.21 2.05
N ASP A 193 -12.78 -21.27 3.36
CA ASP A 193 -11.74 -20.47 4.04
C ASP A 193 -10.30 -20.92 3.78
N GLU A 194 -10.09 -22.04 3.11
CA GLU A 194 -8.75 -22.44 2.65
C GLU A 194 -8.22 -21.49 1.56
N ILE A 195 -9.14 -20.84 0.81
CA ILE A 195 -8.78 -19.84 -0.19
C ILE A 195 -8.34 -18.55 0.52
N PRO A 196 -7.14 -18.02 0.27
CA PRO A 196 -6.73 -16.74 0.82
C PRO A 196 -7.76 -15.64 0.54
N MET A 197 -8.10 -14.82 1.54
CA MET A 197 -9.09 -13.74 1.41
C MET A 197 -8.79 -12.83 0.21
N VAL A 198 -7.51 -12.52 -0.02
CA VAL A 198 -7.08 -11.69 -1.15
C VAL A 198 -7.40 -12.33 -2.51
N GLY A 199 -7.34 -13.64 -2.63
CA GLY A 199 -7.74 -14.38 -3.83
C GLY A 199 -9.26 -14.35 -4.04
N ARG A 200 -10.06 -14.54 -2.96
CA ARG A 200 -11.52 -14.46 -3.00
C ARG A 200 -12.00 -13.09 -3.49
N ILE A 201 -11.38 -12.01 -2.96
CA ILE A 201 -11.72 -10.63 -3.31
C ILE A 201 -11.35 -10.33 -4.77
N VAL A 202 -10.11 -10.64 -5.18
CA VAL A 202 -9.62 -10.34 -6.52
C VAL A 202 -10.36 -11.18 -7.56
N GLY A 203 -10.64 -12.46 -7.30
CA GLY A 203 -11.40 -13.31 -8.21
C GLY A 203 -12.80 -12.79 -8.50
N LEU A 204 -13.52 -12.21 -7.52
CA LEU A 204 -14.81 -11.57 -7.76
C LEU A 204 -14.65 -10.28 -8.56
N ALA A 205 -13.68 -9.44 -8.21
CA ALA A 205 -13.42 -8.16 -8.87
C ALA A 205 -13.06 -8.35 -10.36
N ASP A 206 -12.19 -9.33 -10.64
CA ASP A 206 -11.79 -9.69 -12.00
C ASP A 206 -12.98 -10.19 -12.82
N VAL A 207 -13.76 -11.15 -12.31
CA VAL A 207 -14.94 -11.67 -13.03
C VAL A 207 -15.97 -10.57 -13.28
N PHE A 208 -16.20 -9.65 -12.32
CA PHE A 208 -17.13 -8.54 -12.54
C PHE A 208 -16.64 -7.62 -13.65
N ASP A 209 -15.36 -7.25 -13.65
CA ASP A 209 -14.80 -6.43 -14.72
C ASP A 209 -14.86 -7.15 -16.08
N ALA A 210 -14.50 -8.44 -16.12
CA ALA A 210 -14.57 -9.25 -17.32
C ALA A 210 -16.00 -9.39 -17.91
N LEU A 211 -17.02 -9.44 -17.06
CA LEU A 211 -18.41 -9.48 -17.49
C LEU A 211 -18.90 -8.14 -18.04
N THR A 212 -18.43 -7.03 -17.49
CA THR A 212 -18.97 -5.70 -17.76
C THR A 212 -18.08 -4.82 -18.64
N SER A 213 -16.95 -5.32 -19.12
CA SER A 213 -16.02 -4.63 -20.02
C SER A 213 -16.05 -5.24 -21.41
N LYS A 214 -15.78 -4.40 -22.42
CA LYS A 214 -15.69 -4.84 -23.81
C LYS A 214 -14.42 -5.66 -23.99
N ARG A 215 -14.54 -6.83 -24.62
CA ARG A 215 -13.43 -7.70 -25.03
C ARG A 215 -13.45 -7.88 -26.55
N PRO A 216 -12.32 -8.19 -27.20
CA PRO A 216 -12.25 -8.30 -28.66
C PRO A 216 -13.29 -9.26 -29.27
N TYR A 217 -13.67 -10.29 -28.52
CA TYR A 217 -14.57 -11.35 -29.00
C TYR A 217 -15.94 -11.38 -28.31
N LYS A 218 -16.23 -10.37 -27.42
CA LYS A 218 -17.46 -10.39 -26.64
C LYS A 218 -17.90 -8.98 -26.23
N ASP A 219 -19.13 -8.64 -26.54
CA ASP A 219 -19.74 -7.43 -26.01
C ASP A 219 -19.97 -7.54 -24.50
N PRO A 220 -19.89 -6.42 -23.77
CA PRO A 220 -20.12 -6.40 -22.33
C PRO A 220 -21.56 -6.79 -22.02
N PHE A 221 -21.76 -7.54 -20.95
CA PHE A 221 -23.09 -7.73 -20.39
C PHE A 221 -23.60 -6.43 -19.77
N PRO A 222 -24.92 -6.17 -19.81
CA PRO A 222 -25.53 -5.16 -18.95
C PRO A 222 -25.14 -5.41 -17.48
N VAL A 223 -24.93 -4.34 -16.73
CA VAL A 223 -24.50 -4.41 -15.33
C VAL A 223 -25.46 -5.26 -14.48
N GLU A 224 -26.75 -5.14 -14.71
CA GLU A 224 -27.80 -5.88 -14.02
C GLU A 224 -27.63 -7.40 -14.23
N VAL A 225 -27.28 -7.81 -15.45
CA VAL A 225 -27.04 -9.22 -15.80
C VAL A 225 -25.79 -9.74 -15.10
N ALA A 226 -24.70 -8.95 -15.06
CA ALA A 226 -23.47 -9.29 -14.34
C ALA A 226 -23.73 -9.46 -12.84
N ILE A 227 -24.50 -8.54 -12.24
CA ILE A 227 -24.92 -8.63 -10.83
C ILE A 227 -25.72 -9.91 -10.57
N ASP A 228 -26.66 -10.26 -11.43
CA ASP A 228 -27.47 -11.47 -11.27
C ASP A 228 -26.65 -12.76 -11.42
N ILE A 229 -25.63 -12.77 -12.29
CA ILE A 229 -24.66 -13.87 -12.39
C ILE A 229 -23.91 -14.01 -11.05
N ILE A 230 -23.36 -12.91 -10.53
CA ILE A 230 -22.60 -12.94 -9.25
C ILE A 230 -23.48 -13.40 -8.08
N LYS A 231 -24.75 -12.95 -8.02
CA LYS A 231 -25.70 -13.41 -6.99
C LYS A 231 -25.95 -14.92 -7.08
N LYS A 232 -26.11 -15.46 -8.28
CA LYS A 232 -26.34 -16.91 -8.48
C LYS A 232 -25.12 -17.74 -8.08
N GLU A 233 -23.93 -17.21 -8.26
CA GLU A 233 -22.67 -17.86 -7.93
C GLU A 233 -22.22 -17.67 -6.47
N ARG A 234 -23.00 -16.97 -5.64
CA ARG A 234 -22.77 -16.80 -4.20
C ARG A 234 -22.75 -18.17 -3.50
N GLY A 235 -21.66 -18.48 -2.80
CA GLY A 235 -21.46 -19.78 -2.13
C GLY A 235 -21.13 -20.93 -3.10
N GLN A 236 -20.99 -20.66 -4.40
CA GLN A 236 -20.54 -21.59 -5.42
C GLN A 236 -19.17 -21.17 -5.96
N HIS A 237 -19.13 -20.18 -6.81
CA HIS A 237 -17.89 -19.61 -7.31
C HIS A 237 -17.28 -18.66 -6.27
N PHE A 238 -18.10 -17.79 -5.69
CA PHE A 238 -17.66 -16.70 -4.83
C PHE A 238 -17.99 -16.92 -3.36
N ASP A 239 -17.10 -16.40 -2.51
CA ASP A 239 -17.31 -16.30 -1.08
C ASP A 239 -18.59 -15.48 -0.78
N PRO A 240 -19.52 -15.99 0.04
CA PRO A 240 -20.74 -15.27 0.42
C PRO A 240 -20.50 -13.89 1.01
N ASP A 241 -19.51 -13.73 1.88
CA ASP A 241 -19.24 -12.46 2.56
C ASP A 241 -18.66 -11.41 1.59
N VAL A 242 -17.79 -11.86 0.66
CA VAL A 242 -17.24 -11.01 -0.40
C VAL A 242 -18.35 -10.54 -1.34
N VAL A 243 -19.28 -11.44 -1.73
CA VAL A 243 -20.44 -11.07 -2.56
C VAL A 243 -21.35 -10.08 -1.84
N ASP A 244 -21.63 -10.30 -0.56
CA ASP A 244 -22.51 -9.42 0.23
C ASP A 244 -21.90 -8.02 0.36
N ALA A 245 -20.58 -7.92 0.63
CA ALA A 245 -19.84 -6.65 0.67
C ALA A 245 -19.87 -5.93 -0.69
N PHE A 246 -19.65 -6.65 -1.79
CA PHE A 246 -19.73 -6.13 -3.15
C PHE A 246 -21.12 -5.59 -3.47
N LEU A 247 -22.19 -6.37 -3.26
CA LEU A 247 -23.56 -6.00 -3.58
C LEU A 247 -24.06 -4.82 -2.75
N LYS A 248 -23.72 -4.76 -1.47
CA LYS A 248 -24.07 -3.66 -0.58
C LYS A 248 -23.48 -2.33 -1.05
N ASN A 249 -22.35 -2.37 -1.73
CA ASN A 249 -21.61 -1.18 -2.17
C ASN A 249 -21.55 -1.03 -3.70
N ILE A 250 -22.48 -1.63 -4.41
CA ILE A 250 -22.51 -1.66 -5.88
C ILE A 250 -22.45 -0.26 -6.51
N ASN A 251 -23.08 0.74 -5.90
CA ASN A 251 -23.07 2.10 -6.41
C ASN A 251 -21.66 2.72 -6.40
N GLU A 252 -20.84 2.40 -5.40
CA GLU A 252 -19.44 2.85 -5.34
C GLU A 252 -18.58 2.11 -6.38
N ILE A 253 -18.82 0.82 -6.60
CA ILE A 253 -18.22 0.02 -7.67
C ILE A 253 -18.52 0.62 -9.05
N LEU A 254 -19.79 0.96 -9.33
CA LEU A 254 -20.20 1.56 -10.60
C LEU A 254 -19.64 2.97 -10.80
N LYS A 255 -19.49 3.72 -9.72
CA LYS A 255 -18.81 5.02 -9.77
C LYS A 255 -17.35 4.87 -10.18
N ILE A 256 -16.60 3.92 -9.61
CA ILE A 256 -15.23 3.61 -10.04
C ILE A 256 -15.20 3.27 -11.54
N LYS A 257 -16.14 2.44 -12.02
CA LYS A 257 -16.21 2.07 -13.43
C LYS A 257 -16.38 3.29 -14.34
N SER A 258 -17.27 4.20 -13.97
CA SER A 258 -17.55 5.41 -14.76
C SER A 258 -16.37 6.41 -14.72
N GLU A 259 -15.68 6.54 -13.59
CA GLU A 259 -14.51 7.41 -13.44
C GLU A 259 -13.37 6.98 -14.37
N VAL A 260 -13.07 5.68 -14.43
CA VAL A 260 -12.01 5.16 -15.29
C VAL A 260 -12.36 5.32 -16.75
N ALA A 261 -13.60 5.02 -17.15
CA ALA A 261 -14.07 5.21 -18.53
C ALA A 261 -14.02 6.69 -18.99
N SER A 262 -14.25 7.66 -18.07
CA SER A 262 -14.18 9.08 -18.41
C SER A 262 -12.74 9.61 -18.52
N ALA A 263 -11.77 8.98 -17.84
CA ALA A 263 -10.35 9.34 -17.93
C ALA A 263 -9.74 8.97 -19.29
N GLU A 264 -10.26 7.98 -20.00
CA GLU A 264 -9.81 7.60 -21.36
C GLU A 264 -9.98 8.74 -22.39
N HIS A 265 -10.94 9.63 -22.19
CA HIS A 265 -11.18 10.76 -23.08
C HIS A 265 -10.27 11.97 -22.84
N THR A 266 -9.50 11.96 -21.77
CA THR A 266 -8.53 13.02 -21.46
C THR A 266 -7.12 12.49 -21.73
N SER A 267 -6.72 12.54 -22.98
CA SER A 267 -5.42 12.27 -23.62
C SER A 267 -4.48 11.25 -22.93
N LEU A 268 -3.96 10.32 -23.73
CA LEU A 268 -2.82 9.43 -23.44
C LEU A 268 -1.54 10.16 -22.94
N SER A 269 -1.52 11.50 -22.95
CA SER A 269 -0.41 12.34 -22.48
C SER A 269 -0.49 12.67 -20.98
N ASP A 270 -1.64 12.50 -20.31
CA ASP A 270 -1.86 12.88 -18.91
C ASP A 270 -1.98 11.70 -17.95
N CYS A 271 -1.67 10.48 -18.40
CA CYS A 271 -1.41 9.34 -17.52
C CYS A 271 -0.08 9.53 -16.76
N ASN A 272 0.10 10.69 -16.17
CA ASN A 272 0.95 10.83 -15.01
C ASN A 272 0.25 10.07 -13.90
N TYR A 273 0.73 8.87 -13.64
CA TYR A 273 0.47 8.10 -12.42
C TYR A 273 1.15 8.85 -11.26
N SER A 274 0.75 10.12 -11.10
CA SER A 274 1.08 10.84 -9.88
C SER A 274 0.25 10.21 -8.79
N GLY A 275 0.90 9.68 -7.76
CA GLY A 275 0.25 9.16 -6.54
C GLY A 275 -0.71 10.13 -5.86
N SER A 276 -0.98 11.29 -6.50
CA SER A 276 -1.90 12.32 -6.08
C SER A 276 -3.38 11.98 -6.28
N GLN A 277 -3.76 11.02 -7.10
CA GLN A 277 -5.16 10.55 -7.17
C GLN A 277 -5.54 9.62 -6.01
N PHE A 278 -4.55 9.07 -5.33
CA PHE A 278 -4.68 8.37 -4.05
C PHE A 278 -4.15 9.23 -2.90
N SER A 279 -4.22 10.57 -3.07
CA SER A 279 -3.85 11.54 -2.06
C SER A 279 -4.57 11.23 -0.75
N SER A 280 -3.76 10.95 0.22
CA SER A 280 -3.92 10.84 1.67
C SER A 280 -4.82 11.88 2.37
N SER A 281 -5.76 12.53 1.68
CA SER A 281 -6.65 13.52 2.29
C SER A 281 -7.73 12.92 3.22
N ARG A 282 -7.79 11.58 3.36
CA ARG A 282 -8.64 10.89 4.34
C ARG A 282 -7.87 10.10 5.40
N PHE A 283 -6.53 10.04 5.34
CA PHE A 283 -5.73 9.17 6.22
C PHE A 283 -4.78 9.92 7.16
N ASN A 284 -4.98 11.23 7.37
CA ASN A 284 -4.32 12.02 8.41
C ASN A 284 -5.35 12.42 9.49
N SER A 285 -5.76 11.46 10.29
CA SER A 285 -6.37 11.71 11.59
C SER A 285 -5.89 10.65 12.58
#